data_d985b85aed820dd10887f38c50c83f76
#
_entry.id   d985b85aed820dd10887f38c50c83f76
#
_cell.length_a   1.000
_cell.length_b   1.000
_cell.length_c   1.000
_cell.angle_alpha   90.00
_cell.angle_beta   90.00
_cell.angle_gamma   90.00
#
_symmetry.space_group_name_H-M   'P 1'
#
loop_
_entity.id
_entity.type
_entity.pdbx_description
1 polymer ?
#
loop_
_entity_poly.entity_id
_entity_poly.type
_entity_poly.pdbx_seq_one_letter_code
_entity_poly.pdbx_strand_id
1 'polypeptide(L)'
;MIRRALVIAGLQLRLIARDKSSFIWLLLVPIIFTTLVGIAFGGYWSSGSTPKVPVAFVDLDDSTASSVFGQALRAEPSLDVQTPSETDGRQELKDNRVPVLVIIPRGFGAAVEAGTSASVEVVRSAGQSSGYFLEQLVSNAATRVSTLAYAASVTTDQLSRWVTLDAASRLTAWRTAFADAGTTLADSPTVTTDYSVLARTQPRVQLPDTATQSSTGFGAMFVMAGVLGTATVLVSERLRNTLPRIMTTPTSVMAFLGGKLMAMMVTGVAQFALFILWGSLVLRVDWGRNPPAIAAMVLLYVFAATGLGVLVGSLCKTMAQASVIASFVTYGTSMLAGSWWPIEVTPPFMQQLARAFPQYWAVNGLNKIVVRGLGFAAIAQNLLVLAIAGTVFLLAGSVIYVRTSRS
;
A
#
# COMPACT_ATOMS: atom_id res chain seq x y z
N MET A 1 24.09 28.80 18.02
CA MET A 1 24.09 27.55 17.25
C MET A 1 23.03 27.55 16.15
N ILE A 2 21.76 27.77 16.45
CA ILE A 2 20.64 27.70 15.49
C ILE A 2 20.83 28.65 14.29
N ARG A 3 21.17 29.93 14.49
CA ARG A 3 21.39 30.88 13.41
C ARG A 3 22.45 30.43 12.40
N ARG A 4 23.53 29.79 12.86
CA ARG A 4 24.58 29.25 11.96
C ARG A 4 24.09 28.04 11.20
N ALA A 5 23.35 27.12 11.84
CA ALA A 5 22.72 26.00 11.17
C ALA A 5 21.74 26.45 10.06
N LEU A 6 20.93 27.49 10.32
CA LEU A 6 20.03 28.09 9.31
C LEU A 6 20.78 28.68 8.11
N VAL A 7 21.92 29.36 8.35
CA VAL A 7 22.75 29.87 7.25
C VAL A 7 23.32 28.76 6.40
N ILE A 8 23.81 27.70 7.03
CA ILE A 8 24.33 26.50 6.32
C ILE A 8 23.22 25.81 5.52
N ALA A 9 22.03 25.67 6.12
CA ALA A 9 20.87 25.10 5.44
C ALA A 9 20.47 25.93 4.21
N GLY A 10 20.40 27.26 4.36
CA GLY A 10 20.10 28.17 3.25
C GLY A 10 21.13 28.13 2.13
N LEU A 11 22.42 28.01 2.48
CA LEU A 11 23.49 27.85 1.49
C LEU A 11 23.34 26.53 0.72
N GLN A 12 23.10 25.43 1.42
CA GLN A 12 22.93 24.10 0.82
C GLN A 12 21.71 24.07 -0.12
N LEU A 13 20.59 24.66 0.30
CA LEU A 13 19.39 24.77 -0.54
C LEU A 13 19.63 25.59 -1.81
N ARG A 14 20.39 26.70 -1.70
CA ARG A 14 20.77 27.49 -2.88
C ARG A 14 21.67 26.71 -3.84
N LEU A 15 22.59 25.90 -3.32
CA LEU A 15 23.43 25.03 -4.14
C LEU A 15 22.60 24.00 -4.90
N ILE A 16 21.66 23.33 -4.22
CA ILE A 16 20.74 22.38 -4.86
C ILE A 16 19.87 23.07 -5.92
N ALA A 17 19.32 24.23 -5.62
CA ALA A 17 18.47 24.97 -6.54
C ALA A 17 19.21 25.51 -7.78
N ARG A 18 20.52 25.75 -7.68
CA ARG A 18 21.36 26.22 -8.81
C ARG A 18 21.93 25.09 -9.65
N ASP A 19 21.98 23.88 -9.13
CA ASP A 19 22.48 22.73 -9.86
C ASP A 19 21.37 22.11 -10.72
N LYS A 20 21.45 22.38 -12.03
CA LYS A 20 20.49 21.85 -13.01
C LYS A 20 20.41 20.32 -13.00
N SER A 21 21.53 19.64 -12.76
CA SER A 21 21.57 18.19 -12.68
C SER A 21 20.77 17.69 -11.48
N SER A 22 21.00 18.27 -10.31
CA SER A 22 20.23 17.94 -9.11
C SER A 22 18.73 18.19 -9.29
N PHE A 23 18.36 19.27 -9.97
CA PHE A 23 16.95 19.57 -10.28
C PHE A 23 16.31 18.48 -11.15
N ILE A 24 17.00 18.07 -12.23
CA ILE A 24 16.52 17.04 -13.15
C ILE A 24 16.34 15.70 -12.41
N TRP A 25 17.38 15.25 -11.71
CA TRP A 25 17.36 13.94 -11.05
C TRP A 25 16.45 13.89 -9.82
N LEU A 26 16.31 15.00 -9.10
CA LEU A 26 15.52 15.06 -7.88
C LEU A 26 14.03 15.27 -8.13
N LEU A 27 13.67 16.00 -9.20
CA LEU A 27 12.28 16.41 -9.46
C LEU A 27 11.74 15.87 -10.77
N LEU A 28 12.46 16.06 -11.89
CA LEU A 28 11.92 15.75 -13.21
C LEU A 28 11.87 14.24 -13.49
N VAL A 29 12.96 13.52 -13.23
CA VAL A 29 13.04 12.08 -13.45
C VAL A 29 12.00 11.32 -12.62
N PRO A 30 11.83 11.56 -11.32
CA PRO A 30 10.79 10.93 -10.53
C PRO A 30 9.37 11.17 -11.04
N ILE A 31 9.06 12.41 -11.43
CA ILE A 31 7.75 12.77 -11.97
C ILE A 31 7.48 12.05 -13.29
N ILE A 32 8.44 12.08 -14.23
CA ILE A 32 8.32 11.39 -15.51
C ILE A 32 8.15 9.88 -15.26
N PHE A 33 8.97 9.28 -14.41
CA PHE A 33 8.89 7.87 -14.09
C PHE A 33 7.53 7.49 -13.50
N THR A 34 7.06 8.22 -12.49
CA THR A 34 5.77 7.97 -11.86
C THR A 34 4.61 8.11 -12.86
N THR A 35 4.70 9.08 -13.75
CA THR A 35 3.70 9.29 -14.81
C THR A 35 3.74 8.17 -15.84
N LEU A 36 4.92 7.77 -16.31
CA LEU A 36 5.07 6.66 -17.26
C LEU A 36 4.57 5.35 -16.66
N VAL A 37 4.93 5.05 -15.42
CA VAL A 37 4.44 3.87 -14.72
C VAL A 37 2.93 3.98 -14.50
N GLY A 38 2.43 5.13 -14.08
CA GLY A 38 1.00 5.41 -13.94
C GLY A 38 0.23 5.21 -15.23
N ILE A 39 0.78 5.62 -16.38
CA ILE A 39 0.18 5.40 -17.70
C ILE A 39 0.33 3.95 -18.16
N ALA A 40 1.53 3.38 -18.06
CA ALA A 40 1.82 2.03 -18.51
C ALA A 40 1.01 0.96 -17.76
N PHE A 41 0.85 1.15 -16.47
CA PHE A 41 0.03 0.29 -15.62
C PHE A 41 -1.35 0.88 -15.36
N GLY A 42 -1.60 2.15 -15.62
CA GLY A 42 -2.85 2.87 -15.43
C GLY A 42 -3.87 2.59 -16.53
N GLY A 43 -3.45 2.17 -17.72
CA GLY A 43 -4.34 1.58 -18.73
C GLY A 43 -4.98 0.27 -18.24
N TYR A 44 -4.30 -0.42 -17.33
CA TYR A 44 -4.87 -1.53 -16.56
C TYR A 44 -5.81 -1.05 -15.43
N TRP A 45 -5.81 0.25 -15.06
CA TRP A 45 -6.33 0.72 -13.78
C TRP A 45 -7.12 2.04 -13.82
N SER A 46 -7.12 2.84 -14.89
CA SER A 46 -7.70 4.19 -14.88
C SER A 46 -8.47 4.68 -16.11
N SER A 47 -8.61 3.88 -17.15
CA SER A 47 -9.67 4.18 -18.12
C SER A 47 -11.00 3.86 -17.45
N GLY A 48 -11.99 4.71 -17.59
CA GLY A 48 -13.36 4.50 -17.08
C GLY A 48 -14.06 3.23 -17.63
N SER A 49 -13.29 2.37 -18.29
CA SER A 49 -13.36 0.92 -18.43
C SER A 49 -12.01 0.38 -17.94
N THR A 50 -11.89 0.02 -16.65
CA THR A 50 -10.86 -0.92 -16.22
C THR A 50 -10.84 -2.07 -17.23
N PRO A 51 -9.68 -2.45 -17.85
CA PRO A 51 -9.63 -3.72 -18.55
C PRO A 51 -9.99 -4.77 -17.51
N LYS A 52 -11.24 -5.22 -17.59
CA LYS A 52 -11.76 -6.21 -16.68
C LYS A 52 -10.91 -7.45 -16.84
N VAL A 53 -10.43 -8.00 -15.75
CA VAL A 53 -9.69 -9.24 -15.78
C VAL A 53 -10.67 -10.35 -16.17
N PRO A 54 -10.48 -11.03 -17.30
CA PRO A 54 -11.38 -12.12 -17.70
C PRO A 54 -11.25 -13.25 -16.68
N VAL A 55 -12.39 -13.71 -16.15
CA VAL A 55 -12.48 -14.82 -15.20
C VAL A 55 -13.51 -15.80 -15.74
N ALA A 56 -13.10 -17.03 -15.93
CA ALA A 56 -14.04 -18.10 -16.26
C ALA A 56 -14.74 -18.58 -14.98
N PHE A 57 -16.05 -18.53 -14.96
CA PHE A 57 -16.88 -18.99 -13.84
C PHE A 57 -17.77 -20.12 -14.30
N VAL A 58 -17.60 -21.30 -13.72
CA VAL A 58 -18.36 -22.51 -14.02
C VAL A 58 -19.18 -22.88 -12.80
N ASP A 59 -20.49 -22.86 -12.96
CA ASP A 59 -21.43 -23.28 -11.94
C ASP A 59 -21.96 -24.71 -12.30
N LEU A 60 -21.60 -25.72 -11.49
CA LEU A 60 -22.07 -27.09 -11.63
C LEU A 60 -23.20 -27.39 -10.65
N ASP A 61 -23.51 -26.49 -9.73
CA ASP A 61 -24.48 -26.71 -8.65
C ASP A 61 -25.84 -26.10 -8.97
N ASP A 62 -25.88 -25.02 -9.71
CA ASP A 62 -27.10 -24.31 -10.15
C ASP A 62 -28.07 -23.98 -9.00
N SER A 63 -27.53 -23.68 -7.80
CA SER A 63 -28.30 -23.34 -6.61
C SER A 63 -28.43 -21.84 -6.42
N THR A 64 -29.33 -21.42 -5.52
CA THR A 64 -29.44 -20.01 -5.12
C THR A 64 -28.13 -19.50 -4.53
N ALA A 65 -27.42 -20.29 -3.75
CA ALA A 65 -26.13 -19.91 -3.16
C ALA A 65 -25.04 -19.73 -4.23
N SER A 66 -24.98 -20.60 -5.24
CA SER A 66 -24.03 -20.48 -6.35
C SER A 66 -24.35 -19.27 -7.23
N SER A 67 -25.62 -18.99 -7.46
CA SER A 67 -26.04 -17.80 -8.22
C SER A 67 -25.66 -16.51 -7.52
N VAL A 68 -25.84 -16.41 -6.20
CA VAL A 68 -25.41 -15.26 -5.39
C VAL A 68 -23.91 -15.08 -5.42
N PHE A 69 -23.15 -16.18 -5.37
CA PHE A 69 -21.70 -16.15 -5.52
C PHE A 69 -21.29 -15.59 -6.90
N GLY A 70 -21.89 -16.09 -7.96
CA GLY A 70 -21.67 -15.58 -9.33
C GLY A 70 -22.05 -14.11 -9.50
N GLN A 71 -23.15 -13.67 -8.88
CA GLN A 71 -23.55 -12.24 -8.86
C GLN A 71 -22.53 -11.40 -8.10
N ALA A 72 -22.01 -11.87 -6.97
CA ALA A 72 -20.98 -11.17 -6.21
C ALA A 72 -19.69 -10.99 -7.03
N LEU A 73 -19.29 -11.98 -7.82
CA LEU A 73 -18.15 -11.85 -8.74
C LEU A 73 -18.43 -10.86 -9.87
N ARG A 74 -19.63 -10.89 -10.48
CA ARG A 74 -20.02 -9.98 -11.56
C ARG A 74 -20.19 -8.54 -11.09
N ALA A 75 -20.50 -8.33 -9.81
CA ALA A 75 -20.62 -7.01 -9.21
C ALA A 75 -19.25 -6.33 -9.00
N GLU A 76 -18.13 -7.08 -9.10
CA GLU A 76 -16.80 -6.49 -9.03
C GLU A 76 -16.45 -5.76 -10.34
N PRO A 77 -16.26 -4.44 -10.31
CA PRO A 77 -16.01 -3.64 -11.52
C PRO A 77 -14.76 -4.03 -12.29
N SER A 78 -13.80 -4.67 -11.60
CA SER A 78 -12.51 -5.11 -12.13
C SER A 78 -12.53 -6.46 -12.84
N LEU A 79 -13.66 -7.18 -12.82
CA LEU A 79 -13.79 -8.51 -13.43
C LEU A 79 -14.69 -8.51 -14.67
N ASP A 80 -14.27 -9.30 -15.66
CA ASP A 80 -15.10 -9.73 -16.78
C ASP A 80 -15.43 -11.21 -16.61
N VAL A 81 -16.57 -11.49 -15.99
CA VAL A 81 -16.96 -12.86 -15.63
C VAL A 81 -17.65 -13.52 -16.81
N GLN A 82 -16.97 -14.47 -17.42
CA GLN A 82 -17.47 -15.31 -18.50
C GLN A 82 -17.96 -16.63 -17.91
N THR A 83 -19.03 -17.21 -18.49
CA THR A 83 -19.60 -18.48 -18.03
C THR A 83 -19.47 -19.53 -19.13
N PRO A 84 -18.27 -20.05 -19.38
CA PRO A 84 -18.06 -21.15 -20.32
C PRO A 84 -18.53 -22.47 -19.74
N SER A 85 -18.59 -23.52 -20.59
CA SER A 85 -18.69 -24.88 -20.09
C SER A 85 -17.40 -25.25 -19.32
N GLU A 86 -17.46 -26.29 -18.47
CA GLU A 86 -16.26 -26.70 -17.72
C GLU A 86 -15.10 -27.07 -18.67
N THR A 87 -15.38 -27.75 -19.76
CA THR A 87 -14.38 -28.14 -20.77
C THR A 87 -13.76 -26.95 -21.45
N ASP A 88 -14.57 -25.97 -21.83
CA ASP A 88 -14.11 -24.75 -22.50
C ASP A 88 -13.32 -23.87 -21.52
N GLY A 89 -13.80 -23.71 -20.28
CA GLY A 89 -13.10 -22.91 -19.25
C GLY A 89 -11.72 -23.50 -18.92
N ARG A 90 -11.60 -24.83 -18.83
CA ARG A 90 -10.30 -25.50 -18.64
C ARG A 90 -9.38 -25.33 -19.86
N GLN A 91 -9.93 -25.28 -21.08
CA GLN A 91 -9.17 -25.03 -22.28
C GLN A 91 -8.70 -23.57 -22.38
N GLU A 92 -9.58 -22.61 -22.10
CA GLU A 92 -9.24 -21.18 -22.05
C GLU A 92 -8.14 -20.88 -21.03
N LEU A 93 -8.16 -21.55 -19.88
CA LEU A 93 -7.11 -21.46 -18.87
C LEU A 93 -5.76 -22.00 -19.41
N LYS A 94 -5.77 -23.16 -20.11
CA LYS A 94 -4.56 -23.74 -20.73
C LYS A 94 -4.00 -22.84 -21.83
N ASP A 95 -4.87 -22.21 -22.61
CA ASP A 95 -4.51 -21.29 -23.69
C ASP A 95 -4.10 -19.90 -23.18
N ASN A 96 -4.06 -19.71 -21.85
CA ASN A 96 -3.80 -18.41 -21.19
C ASN A 96 -4.75 -17.28 -21.62
N ARG A 97 -5.97 -17.60 -22.08
CA ARG A 97 -7.00 -16.60 -22.40
C ARG A 97 -7.65 -16.04 -21.15
N VAL A 98 -7.79 -16.86 -20.11
CA VAL A 98 -8.23 -16.48 -18.78
C VAL A 98 -7.16 -16.83 -17.75
N PRO A 99 -6.84 -15.93 -16.80
CA PRO A 99 -5.84 -16.18 -15.76
C PRO A 99 -6.34 -17.11 -14.65
N VAL A 100 -7.65 -17.16 -14.45
CA VAL A 100 -8.29 -17.92 -13.37
C VAL A 100 -9.61 -18.52 -13.84
N LEU A 101 -9.85 -19.75 -13.41
CA LEU A 101 -11.09 -20.48 -13.55
C LEU A 101 -11.64 -20.79 -12.16
N VAL A 102 -12.86 -20.35 -11.89
CA VAL A 102 -13.59 -20.60 -10.65
C VAL A 102 -14.69 -21.63 -10.94
N ILE A 103 -14.67 -22.75 -10.23
CA ILE A 103 -15.65 -23.81 -10.39
C ILE A 103 -16.40 -24.00 -9.07
N ILE A 104 -17.72 -23.90 -9.12
CA ILE A 104 -18.58 -24.29 -8.01
C ILE A 104 -18.99 -25.75 -8.20
N PRO A 105 -18.56 -26.65 -7.31
CA PRO A 105 -18.89 -28.07 -7.43
C PRO A 105 -20.34 -28.35 -7.04
N ARG A 106 -20.87 -29.45 -7.53
CA ARG A 106 -22.22 -29.94 -7.13
C ARG A 106 -22.29 -30.16 -5.63
N GLY A 107 -23.41 -29.78 -5.03
CA GLY A 107 -23.64 -29.89 -3.58
C GLY A 107 -23.20 -28.67 -2.79
N PHE A 108 -22.67 -27.63 -3.44
CA PHE A 108 -22.29 -26.38 -2.79
C PHE A 108 -23.47 -25.75 -2.03
N GLY A 109 -24.62 -25.57 -2.71
CA GLY A 109 -25.82 -25.01 -2.10
C GLY A 109 -26.35 -25.83 -0.94
N ALA A 110 -26.38 -27.15 -1.08
CA ALA A 110 -26.79 -28.07 -0.02
C ALA A 110 -25.87 -27.94 1.23
N ALA A 111 -24.56 -27.82 1.03
CA ALA A 111 -23.61 -27.60 2.11
C ALA A 111 -23.82 -26.25 2.82
N VAL A 112 -24.07 -25.17 2.04
CA VAL A 112 -24.39 -23.84 2.58
C VAL A 112 -25.71 -23.84 3.35
N GLU A 113 -26.75 -24.49 2.83
CA GLU A 113 -28.04 -24.66 3.51
C GLU A 113 -27.94 -25.47 4.82
N ALA A 114 -27.10 -26.50 4.80
CA ALA A 114 -26.85 -27.33 5.99
C ALA A 114 -25.90 -26.68 7.02
N GLY A 115 -25.32 -25.51 6.70
CA GLY A 115 -24.32 -24.87 7.58
C GLY A 115 -23.01 -25.66 7.69
N THR A 116 -22.72 -26.53 6.72
CA THR A 116 -21.48 -27.32 6.67
C THR A 116 -20.43 -26.63 5.77
N SER A 117 -19.21 -27.17 5.75
CA SER A 117 -18.13 -26.62 4.93
C SER A 117 -18.45 -26.78 3.44
N ALA A 118 -18.57 -25.65 2.75
CA ALA A 118 -18.66 -25.61 1.28
C ALA A 118 -17.31 -25.16 0.72
N SER A 119 -16.89 -25.78 -0.40
CA SER A 119 -15.62 -25.44 -1.06
C SER A 119 -15.86 -24.95 -2.48
N VAL A 120 -15.01 -24.03 -2.93
CA VAL A 120 -14.97 -23.54 -4.31
C VAL A 120 -13.61 -23.88 -4.88
N GLU A 121 -13.57 -24.51 -6.05
CA GLU A 121 -12.33 -24.82 -6.73
C GLU A 121 -11.85 -23.60 -7.52
N VAL A 122 -10.62 -23.14 -7.24
CA VAL A 122 -9.99 -22.04 -7.96
C VAL A 122 -8.76 -22.57 -8.66
N VAL A 123 -8.82 -22.65 -9.98
CA VAL A 123 -7.72 -23.12 -10.82
C VAL A 123 -7.07 -21.92 -11.49
N ARG A 124 -5.75 -21.80 -11.39
CA ARG A 124 -4.99 -20.68 -11.96
C ARG A 124 -3.94 -21.15 -12.96
N SER A 125 -3.62 -20.29 -13.93
CA SER A 125 -2.50 -20.51 -14.83
C SER A 125 -1.17 -20.27 -14.09
N ALA A 126 -0.19 -21.15 -14.30
CA ALA A 126 1.13 -21.02 -13.70
C ALA A 126 1.88 -19.81 -14.30
N GLY A 127 2.38 -18.92 -13.43
CA GLY A 127 3.26 -17.81 -13.83
C GLY A 127 2.62 -16.42 -13.93
N GLN A 128 1.32 -16.28 -13.65
CA GLN A 128 0.69 -14.95 -13.62
C GLN A 128 0.61 -14.39 -12.19
N SER A 129 1.15 -13.18 -11.99
CA SER A 129 1.15 -12.47 -10.70
C SER A 129 -0.23 -11.99 -10.23
N SER A 130 -1.22 -11.98 -11.11
CA SER A 130 -2.62 -11.62 -10.82
C SER A 130 -3.37 -12.64 -9.95
N GLY A 131 -2.80 -13.84 -9.74
CA GLY A 131 -3.47 -14.93 -9.01
C GLY A 131 -3.86 -14.57 -7.57
N TYR A 132 -3.00 -13.89 -6.82
CA TYR A 132 -3.31 -13.50 -5.43
C TYR A 132 -4.43 -12.47 -5.32
N PHE A 133 -4.49 -11.53 -6.26
CA PHE A 133 -5.57 -10.54 -6.32
C PHE A 133 -6.91 -11.21 -6.58
N LEU A 134 -6.94 -12.15 -7.52
CA LEU A 134 -8.15 -12.91 -7.87
C LEU A 134 -8.59 -13.85 -6.75
N GLU A 135 -7.66 -14.52 -6.06
CA GLU A 135 -7.97 -15.29 -4.85
C GLU A 135 -8.64 -14.44 -3.77
N GLN A 136 -8.19 -13.19 -3.59
CA GLN A 136 -8.82 -12.27 -2.64
C GLN A 136 -10.25 -11.90 -3.06
N LEU A 137 -10.51 -11.67 -4.35
CA LEU A 137 -11.85 -11.37 -4.85
C LEU A 137 -12.79 -12.56 -4.71
N VAL A 138 -12.31 -13.77 -5.00
CA VAL A 138 -13.06 -15.01 -4.79
C VAL A 138 -13.36 -15.22 -3.30
N SER A 139 -12.38 -14.97 -2.43
CA SER A 139 -12.56 -15.02 -0.97
C SER A 139 -13.61 -14.01 -0.48
N ASN A 140 -13.64 -12.81 -1.07
CA ASN A 140 -14.66 -11.80 -0.76
C ASN A 140 -16.07 -12.28 -1.17
N ALA A 141 -16.21 -12.90 -2.34
CA ALA A 141 -17.47 -13.46 -2.78
C ALA A 141 -17.92 -14.62 -1.86
N ALA A 142 -17.00 -15.51 -1.48
CA ALA A 142 -17.27 -16.59 -0.52
C ALA A 142 -17.71 -16.04 0.85
N THR A 143 -17.05 -15.00 1.34
CA THR A 143 -17.42 -14.32 2.61
C THR A 143 -18.82 -13.71 2.51
N ARG A 144 -19.18 -13.14 1.36
CA ARG A 144 -20.54 -12.59 1.14
C ARG A 144 -21.58 -13.69 1.26
N VAL A 145 -21.39 -14.84 0.58
CA VAL A 145 -22.31 -15.98 0.66
C VAL A 145 -22.42 -16.50 2.10
N SER A 146 -21.31 -16.62 2.81
CA SER A 146 -21.30 -17.07 4.21
C SER A 146 -22.04 -16.10 5.13
N THR A 147 -21.91 -14.79 4.90
CA THR A 147 -22.63 -13.76 5.68
C THR A 147 -24.14 -13.84 5.45
N LEU A 148 -24.56 -14.04 4.20
CA LEU A 148 -25.97 -14.18 3.86
C LEU A 148 -26.56 -15.48 4.44
N ALA A 149 -25.82 -16.58 4.38
CA ALA A 149 -26.22 -17.86 4.96
C ALA A 149 -26.39 -17.74 6.47
N TYR A 150 -25.47 -17.05 7.13
CA TYR A 150 -25.59 -16.78 8.57
C TYR A 150 -26.80 -15.91 8.90
N ALA A 151 -27.03 -14.84 8.16
CA ALA A 151 -28.21 -13.97 8.31
C ALA A 151 -29.53 -14.75 8.12
N ALA A 152 -29.58 -15.61 7.09
CA ALA A 152 -30.73 -16.47 6.83
C ALA A 152 -30.97 -17.49 7.98
N SER A 153 -29.91 -18.08 8.51
CA SER A 153 -30.03 -19.01 9.65
C SER A 153 -30.54 -18.33 10.91
N VAL A 154 -30.01 -17.13 11.23
CA VAL A 154 -30.47 -16.35 12.38
C VAL A 154 -31.96 -15.97 12.22
N THR A 155 -32.36 -15.52 11.03
CA THR A 155 -33.76 -15.15 10.75
C THR A 155 -34.69 -16.36 10.91
N THR A 156 -34.30 -17.52 10.37
CA THR A 156 -35.07 -18.75 10.45
C THR A 156 -35.15 -19.27 11.87
N ASP A 157 -34.08 -19.19 12.64
CA ASP A 157 -34.07 -19.60 14.06
C ASP A 157 -34.93 -18.65 14.93
N GLN A 158 -34.94 -17.36 14.65
CA GLN A 158 -35.83 -16.43 15.30
C GLN A 158 -37.30 -16.74 14.96
N LEU A 159 -37.61 -17.01 13.69
CA LEU A 159 -38.97 -17.38 13.26
C LEU A 159 -39.44 -18.66 13.95
N SER A 160 -38.54 -19.65 14.07
CA SER A 160 -38.86 -20.94 14.71
C SER A 160 -39.18 -20.85 16.22
N ARG A 161 -38.86 -19.73 16.86
CA ARG A 161 -39.23 -19.46 18.28
C ARG A 161 -40.69 -19.05 18.42
N TRP A 162 -41.31 -18.52 17.36
CA TRP A 162 -42.68 -18.02 17.37
C TRP A 162 -43.66 -18.98 16.68
N VAL A 163 -43.16 -19.80 15.74
CA VAL A 163 -43.96 -20.72 14.94
C VAL A 163 -43.22 -22.07 14.85
N THR A 164 -43.91 -23.16 15.12
CA THR A 164 -43.39 -24.53 14.93
C THR A 164 -43.33 -24.78 13.42
N LEU A 165 -42.11 -24.80 12.88
CA LEU A 165 -41.85 -25.10 11.47
C LEU A 165 -41.44 -26.59 11.32
N ASP A 166 -42.07 -27.30 10.39
CA ASP A 166 -41.56 -28.57 9.94
C ASP A 166 -40.30 -28.37 9.09
N ALA A 167 -39.55 -29.44 8.79
CA ALA A 167 -38.28 -29.36 8.10
C ALA A 167 -38.40 -28.71 6.70
N ALA A 168 -39.48 -28.95 5.99
CA ALA A 168 -39.69 -28.39 4.65
C ALA A 168 -39.97 -26.88 4.70
N SER A 169 -40.84 -26.46 5.64
CA SER A 169 -41.14 -25.03 5.87
C SER A 169 -39.93 -24.23 6.39
N ARG A 170 -39.12 -24.87 7.23
CA ARG A 170 -37.86 -24.28 7.72
C ARG A 170 -36.87 -24.03 6.58
N LEU A 171 -36.70 -25.00 5.68
CA LEU A 171 -35.83 -24.87 4.52
C LEU A 171 -36.34 -23.78 3.56
N THR A 172 -37.66 -23.72 3.34
CA THR A 172 -38.29 -22.69 2.50
C THR A 172 -38.08 -21.30 3.11
N ALA A 173 -38.30 -21.15 4.40
CA ALA A 173 -38.06 -19.89 5.12
C ALA A 173 -36.59 -19.46 5.03
N TRP A 174 -35.65 -20.40 5.18
CA TRP A 174 -34.23 -20.12 5.05
C TRP A 174 -33.87 -19.65 3.63
N ARG A 175 -34.36 -20.33 2.58
CA ARG A 175 -34.14 -19.94 1.18
C ARG A 175 -34.69 -18.56 0.86
N THR A 176 -35.89 -18.25 1.37
CA THR A 176 -36.50 -16.93 1.20
C THR A 176 -35.67 -15.86 1.90
N ALA A 177 -35.29 -16.07 3.15
CA ALA A 177 -34.47 -15.14 3.92
C ALA A 177 -33.07 -14.93 3.28
N PHE A 178 -32.49 -15.99 2.71
CA PHE A 178 -31.21 -15.91 2.01
C PHE A 178 -31.32 -15.05 0.72
N ALA A 179 -32.37 -15.28 -0.06
CA ALA A 179 -32.63 -14.52 -1.29
C ALA A 179 -32.92 -13.05 -0.99
N ASP A 180 -33.79 -12.78 -0.01
CA ASP A 180 -34.15 -11.40 0.40
C ASP A 180 -32.95 -10.63 0.95
N ALA A 181 -32.12 -11.27 1.78
CA ALA A 181 -30.87 -10.68 2.24
C ALA A 181 -29.92 -10.35 1.08
N GLY A 182 -29.87 -11.22 0.05
CA GLY A 182 -29.08 -11.00 -1.16
C GLY A 182 -29.53 -9.78 -1.96
N THR A 183 -30.83 -9.59 -2.15
CA THR A 183 -31.42 -8.43 -2.86
C THR A 183 -31.25 -7.14 -2.07
N THR A 184 -31.55 -7.16 -0.78
CA THR A 184 -31.42 -6.00 0.11
C THR A 184 -29.99 -5.48 0.18
N LEU A 185 -28.99 -6.38 0.19
CA LEU A 185 -27.57 -5.99 0.18
C LEU A 185 -27.09 -5.51 -1.20
N ALA A 186 -27.76 -5.88 -2.29
CA ALA A 186 -27.44 -5.39 -3.63
C ALA A 186 -27.89 -3.93 -3.82
N ASP A 187 -29.03 -3.57 -3.26
CA ASP A 187 -29.64 -2.24 -3.38
C ASP A 187 -29.25 -1.26 -2.27
N SER A 188 -28.62 -1.76 -1.20
CA SER A 188 -28.21 -0.89 -0.10
C SER A 188 -26.97 -0.10 -0.49
N PRO A 189 -27.02 1.25 -0.44
CA PRO A 189 -25.80 2.05 -0.49
C PRO A 189 -24.92 1.56 0.64
N THR A 190 -23.61 1.55 0.41
CA THR A 190 -22.57 1.08 1.35
C THR A 190 -22.87 1.61 2.74
N VAL A 191 -23.56 0.82 3.55
CA VAL A 191 -23.78 1.14 4.97
C VAL A 191 -22.40 0.93 5.60
N THR A 192 -21.73 2.01 5.87
CA THR A 192 -20.61 2.03 6.80
C THR A 192 -21.20 1.79 8.19
N THR A 193 -21.49 0.55 8.49
CA THR A 193 -21.88 0.13 9.83
C THR A 193 -20.63 0.08 10.67
N ASP A 194 -20.62 0.92 11.67
CA ASP A 194 -19.65 0.87 12.77
C ASP A 194 -19.95 -0.41 13.56
N TYR A 195 -19.38 -1.53 13.11
CA TYR A 195 -19.56 -2.82 13.76
C TYR A 195 -18.68 -2.93 15.00
N SER A 196 -19.22 -2.56 16.14
CA SER A 196 -18.74 -3.01 17.44
C SER A 196 -19.29 -4.40 17.79
N VAL A 197 -19.31 -5.34 16.89
CA VAL A 197 -19.78 -6.71 17.13
C VAL A 197 -18.71 -7.72 16.75
N LEU A 198 -18.40 -8.55 17.69
CA LEU A 198 -17.54 -9.73 17.83
C LEU A 198 -17.55 -10.77 16.69
N ALA A 199 -17.71 -10.37 15.44
CA ALA A 199 -17.44 -11.22 14.29
C ALA A 199 -16.03 -10.91 13.80
N ARG A 200 -15.12 -11.87 13.80
CA ARG A 200 -13.85 -11.83 13.07
C ARG A 200 -14.13 -11.76 11.57
N THR A 201 -14.74 -10.69 11.13
CA THR A 201 -14.76 -10.33 9.73
C THR A 201 -13.38 -9.75 9.43
N GLN A 202 -12.59 -10.45 8.63
CA GLN A 202 -11.37 -9.83 8.13
C GLN A 202 -11.77 -8.52 7.45
N PRO A 203 -11.20 -7.40 7.84
CA PRO A 203 -11.55 -6.12 7.26
C PRO A 203 -11.34 -6.22 5.75
N ARG A 204 -12.35 -5.84 4.98
CA ARG A 204 -12.27 -5.74 3.52
C ARG A 204 -11.03 -4.92 3.18
N VAL A 205 -10.01 -5.55 2.63
CA VAL A 205 -8.75 -4.87 2.29
C VAL A 205 -9.05 -3.99 1.08
N GLN A 206 -9.27 -2.70 1.33
CA GLN A 206 -9.34 -1.71 0.25
C GLN A 206 -7.92 -1.53 -0.29
N LEU A 207 -7.69 -2.03 -1.50
CA LEU A 207 -6.44 -1.81 -2.20
C LEU A 207 -6.44 -0.40 -2.80
N PRO A 208 -5.31 0.30 -2.78
CA PRO A 208 -5.17 1.56 -3.48
C PRO A 208 -5.33 1.34 -4.98
N ASP A 209 -5.98 2.26 -5.66
CA ASP A 209 -5.93 2.34 -7.11
C ASP A 209 -4.48 2.66 -7.56
N THR A 210 -4.15 2.44 -8.84
CA THR A 210 -2.76 2.59 -9.29
C THR A 210 -2.25 4.00 -9.22
N ALA A 211 -3.10 4.99 -9.48
CA ALA A 211 -2.69 6.37 -9.38
C ALA A 211 -2.29 6.71 -7.93
N THR A 212 -3.11 6.27 -6.96
CA THR A 212 -2.84 6.42 -5.53
C THR A 212 -1.60 5.62 -5.12
N GLN A 213 -1.50 4.34 -5.52
CA GLN A 213 -0.35 3.49 -5.24
C GLN A 213 0.95 4.07 -5.80
N SER A 214 0.92 4.50 -7.07
CA SER A 214 2.08 5.11 -7.72
C SER A 214 2.49 6.41 -7.04
N SER A 215 1.54 7.25 -6.67
CA SER A 215 1.83 8.55 -6.04
C SER A 215 2.37 8.38 -4.61
N THR A 216 1.76 7.52 -3.79
CA THR A 216 2.21 7.28 -2.42
C THR A 216 3.50 6.45 -2.37
N GLY A 217 3.56 5.36 -3.13
CA GLY A 217 4.66 4.42 -3.13
C GLY A 217 5.92 4.98 -3.79
N PHE A 218 5.81 5.45 -5.04
CA PHE A 218 6.96 6.05 -5.73
C PHE A 218 7.34 7.40 -5.13
N GLY A 219 6.37 8.18 -4.65
CA GLY A 219 6.65 9.38 -3.86
C GLY A 219 7.56 9.08 -2.68
N ALA A 220 7.23 8.07 -1.89
CA ALA A 220 8.08 7.62 -0.77
C ALA A 220 9.44 7.11 -1.27
N MET A 221 9.50 6.30 -2.32
CA MET A 221 10.75 5.77 -2.87
C MET A 221 11.70 6.88 -3.34
N PHE A 222 11.21 7.82 -4.15
CA PHE A 222 12.06 8.86 -4.71
C PHE A 222 12.50 9.89 -3.66
N VAL A 223 11.66 10.18 -2.67
CA VAL A 223 12.06 11.00 -1.52
C VAL A 223 13.16 10.31 -0.71
N MET A 224 13.04 8.99 -0.47
CA MET A 224 14.11 8.21 0.14
C MET A 224 15.40 8.30 -0.69
N ALA A 225 15.32 8.10 -2.02
CA ALA A 225 16.46 8.21 -2.93
C ALA A 225 17.14 9.59 -2.83
N GLY A 226 16.36 10.66 -2.89
CA GLY A 226 16.85 12.03 -2.78
C GLY A 226 17.54 12.32 -1.45
N VAL A 227 16.90 11.91 -0.36
CA VAL A 227 17.43 12.14 1.00
C VAL A 227 18.64 11.25 1.27
N LEU A 228 18.64 9.96 0.90
CA LEU A 228 19.80 9.07 1.06
C LEU A 228 20.96 9.44 0.14
N GLY A 229 20.71 10.07 -1.00
CA GLY A 229 21.76 10.63 -1.85
C GLY A 229 22.68 11.61 -1.12
N THR A 230 22.18 12.24 -0.07
CA THR A 230 22.97 13.10 0.79
C THR A 230 24.01 12.36 1.65
N ALA A 231 23.88 11.04 1.82
CA ALA A 231 24.93 10.23 2.45
C ALA A 231 26.27 10.40 1.70
N THR A 232 26.24 10.44 0.37
CA THR A 232 27.41 10.69 -0.46
C THR A 232 28.03 12.06 -0.20
N VAL A 233 27.18 13.08 0.04
CA VAL A 233 27.62 14.42 0.37
C VAL A 233 28.38 14.45 1.70
N LEU A 234 27.88 13.77 2.73
CA LEU A 234 28.58 13.69 4.03
C LEU A 234 29.93 12.99 3.91
N VAL A 235 30.04 11.93 3.10
CA VAL A 235 31.28 11.25 2.82
C VAL A 235 32.25 12.14 2.04
N SER A 236 31.75 12.88 1.03
CA SER A 236 32.57 13.81 0.23
C SER A 236 33.17 14.94 1.06
N GLU A 237 32.39 15.48 1.99
CA GLU A 237 32.84 16.52 2.93
C GLU A 237 33.98 16.03 3.82
N ARG A 238 33.88 14.78 4.29
CA ARG A 238 34.95 14.15 5.07
C ARG A 238 36.22 13.91 4.25
N LEU A 239 36.09 13.39 3.03
CA LEU A 239 37.21 13.11 2.13
C LEU A 239 37.91 14.39 1.64
N ARG A 240 37.20 15.49 1.48
CA ARG A 240 37.74 16.79 1.06
C ARG A 240 38.32 17.60 2.20
N ASN A 241 38.39 17.07 3.42
CA ASN A 241 38.85 17.76 4.60
C ASN A 241 38.18 19.14 4.82
N THR A 242 36.91 19.28 4.42
CA THR A 242 36.16 20.51 4.64
C THR A 242 35.81 20.72 6.10
N LEU A 243 35.63 19.65 6.87
CA LEU A 243 35.36 19.69 8.30
C LEU A 243 36.49 20.40 9.10
N PRO A 244 37.76 20.03 8.97
CA PRO A 244 38.85 20.72 9.65
C PRO A 244 38.89 22.23 9.35
N ARG A 245 38.62 22.59 8.08
CA ARG A 245 38.54 24.01 7.68
C ARG A 245 37.37 24.76 8.32
N ILE A 246 36.23 24.10 8.48
CA ILE A 246 35.07 24.68 9.16
C ILE A 246 35.35 24.83 10.66
N MET A 247 36.10 23.90 11.25
CA MET A 247 36.46 23.91 12.65
C MET A 247 37.47 25.04 13.00
N THR A 248 38.16 25.66 12.03
CA THR A 248 38.94 26.86 12.24
C THR A 248 38.05 28.13 12.38
N THR A 249 36.77 28.00 12.01
CA THR A 249 35.75 29.02 12.24
C THR A 249 35.05 28.78 13.59
N PRO A 250 34.38 29.75 14.19
CA PRO A 250 33.64 29.54 15.44
C PRO A 250 32.34 28.77 15.22
N THR A 251 32.35 27.76 14.31
CA THR A 251 31.20 26.91 13.97
C THR A 251 31.40 25.50 14.53
N SER A 252 30.46 25.02 15.34
CA SER A 252 30.55 23.68 15.89
C SER A 252 30.14 22.61 14.82
N VAL A 253 30.71 21.43 14.92
CA VAL A 253 30.35 20.25 14.07
C VAL A 253 28.85 19.99 14.12
N MET A 254 28.22 20.15 15.30
CA MET A 254 26.77 19.97 15.46
C MET A 254 25.94 21.04 14.74
N ALA A 255 26.40 22.29 14.67
CA ALA A 255 25.73 23.34 13.90
C ALA A 255 25.86 23.07 12.39
N PHE A 256 27.01 22.57 11.95
CA PHE A 256 27.25 22.17 10.56
C PHE A 256 26.34 21.01 10.17
N LEU A 257 26.36 19.93 10.95
CA LEU A 257 25.54 18.75 10.70
C LEU A 257 24.03 19.10 10.74
N GLY A 258 23.61 19.86 11.76
CA GLY A 258 22.23 20.31 11.90
C GLY A 258 21.76 21.16 10.71
N GLY A 259 22.61 22.04 10.18
CA GLY A 259 22.29 22.82 8.98
C GLY A 259 22.09 21.94 7.74
N LYS A 260 22.95 20.95 7.54
CA LYS A 260 22.80 19.97 6.46
C LYS A 260 21.53 19.15 6.60
N LEU A 261 21.24 18.65 7.80
CA LEU A 261 20.01 17.90 8.09
C LEU A 261 18.75 18.71 7.80
N MET A 262 18.74 19.97 8.19
CA MET A 262 17.61 20.87 7.89
C MET A 262 17.43 21.05 6.39
N ALA A 263 18.51 21.24 5.63
CA ALA A 263 18.43 21.36 4.18
C ALA A 263 17.86 20.08 3.54
N MET A 264 18.30 18.89 4.00
CA MET A 264 17.80 17.59 3.56
C MET A 264 16.30 17.44 3.85
N MET A 265 15.88 17.76 5.07
CA MET A 265 14.48 17.70 5.45
C MET A 265 13.63 18.63 4.58
N VAL A 266 14.05 19.89 4.39
CA VAL A 266 13.33 20.85 3.53
C VAL A 266 13.24 20.32 2.10
N THR A 267 14.32 19.78 1.55
CA THR A 267 14.34 19.21 0.20
C THR A 267 13.41 18.00 0.09
N GLY A 268 13.46 17.06 1.03
CA GLY A 268 12.60 15.89 1.05
C GLY A 268 11.12 16.23 1.20
N VAL A 269 10.78 17.18 2.07
CA VAL A 269 9.41 17.66 2.23
C VAL A 269 8.93 18.38 0.95
N ALA A 270 9.75 19.24 0.36
CA ALA A 270 9.43 19.93 -0.88
C ALA A 270 9.24 18.92 -2.03
N GLN A 271 10.09 17.90 -2.11
CA GLN A 271 9.96 16.84 -3.10
C GLN A 271 8.65 16.05 -2.91
N PHE A 272 8.30 15.67 -1.68
CA PHE A 272 7.04 14.97 -1.43
C PHE A 272 5.82 15.86 -1.71
N ALA A 273 5.88 17.14 -1.34
CA ALA A 273 4.82 18.10 -1.65
C ALA A 273 4.61 18.24 -3.16
N LEU A 274 5.69 18.19 -3.96
CA LEU A 274 5.60 18.18 -5.41
C LEU A 274 4.93 16.91 -5.93
N PHE A 275 5.21 15.75 -5.34
CA PHE A 275 4.50 14.50 -5.68
C PHE A 275 3.01 14.58 -5.37
N ILE A 276 2.64 15.17 -4.24
CA ILE A 276 1.24 15.39 -3.88
C ILE A 276 0.57 16.31 -4.91
N LEU A 277 1.21 17.43 -5.22
CA LEU A 277 0.70 18.38 -6.20
C LEU A 277 0.54 17.74 -7.59
N TRP A 278 1.56 17.02 -8.06
CA TRP A 278 1.52 16.32 -9.34
C TRP A 278 0.46 15.23 -9.36
N GLY A 279 0.40 14.42 -8.31
CA GLY A 279 -0.62 13.39 -8.13
C GLY A 279 -2.04 13.96 -8.20
N SER A 280 -2.27 15.10 -7.55
CA SER A 280 -3.58 15.77 -7.58
C SER A 280 -3.93 16.34 -8.96
N LEU A 281 -3.00 17.02 -9.62
CA LEU A 281 -3.27 17.76 -10.85
C LEU A 281 -3.26 16.87 -12.09
N VAL A 282 -2.34 15.91 -12.16
CA VAL A 282 -2.11 15.10 -13.38
C VAL A 282 -2.74 13.72 -13.24
N LEU A 283 -2.51 13.04 -12.14
CA LEU A 283 -3.02 11.69 -11.90
C LEU A 283 -4.41 11.68 -11.24
N ARG A 284 -4.93 12.87 -10.87
CA ARG A 284 -6.24 13.08 -10.23
C ARG A 284 -6.44 12.26 -8.96
N VAL A 285 -5.36 12.04 -8.21
CA VAL A 285 -5.40 11.34 -6.92
C VAL A 285 -6.15 12.20 -5.91
N ASP A 286 -7.15 11.63 -5.27
CA ASP A 286 -7.79 12.24 -4.10
C ASP A 286 -6.95 11.93 -2.85
N TRP A 287 -6.20 12.93 -2.37
CA TRP A 287 -5.39 12.79 -1.16
C TRP A 287 -6.21 12.79 0.14
N GLY A 288 -7.54 12.77 0.02
CA GLY A 288 -8.43 12.70 1.16
C GLY A 288 -8.63 14.03 1.88
N ARG A 289 -9.45 13.97 2.96
CA ARG A 289 -9.93 15.17 3.68
C ARG A 289 -9.10 15.57 4.89
N ASN A 290 -7.91 14.96 5.09
CA ASN A 290 -7.10 15.22 6.29
C ASN A 290 -5.67 15.66 5.95
N PRO A 291 -5.48 16.86 5.36
CA PRO A 291 -4.15 17.40 5.02
C PRO A 291 -3.16 17.45 6.19
N PRO A 292 -3.56 17.77 7.45
CA PRO A 292 -2.63 17.75 8.57
C PRO A 292 -2.06 16.37 8.87
N ALA A 293 -2.84 15.30 8.68
CA ALA A 293 -2.36 13.93 8.88
C ALA A 293 -1.33 13.56 7.80
N ILE A 294 -1.56 13.94 6.54
CA ILE A 294 -0.60 13.76 5.45
C ILE A 294 0.69 14.52 5.75
N ALA A 295 0.59 15.79 6.15
CA ALA A 295 1.75 16.59 6.48
C ALA A 295 2.59 15.98 7.62
N ALA A 296 1.94 15.48 8.67
CA ALA A 296 2.61 14.78 9.77
C ALA A 296 3.33 13.50 9.29
N MET A 297 2.67 12.69 8.44
CA MET A 297 3.26 11.49 7.84
C MET A 297 4.50 11.83 7.01
N VAL A 298 4.39 12.82 6.12
CA VAL A 298 5.49 13.26 5.26
C VAL A 298 6.66 13.79 6.09
N LEU A 299 6.40 14.65 7.09
CA LEU A 299 7.43 15.22 7.95
C LEU A 299 8.20 14.12 8.71
N LEU A 300 7.51 13.18 9.35
CA LEU A 300 8.15 12.13 10.12
C LEU A 300 8.83 11.08 9.22
N TYR A 301 8.28 10.81 8.05
CA TYR A 301 8.95 9.95 7.07
C TYR A 301 10.26 10.57 6.58
N VAL A 302 10.24 11.84 6.15
CA VAL A 302 11.43 12.56 5.73
C VAL A 302 12.46 12.66 6.85
N PHE A 303 12.00 12.85 8.10
CA PHE A 303 12.87 12.83 9.28
C PHE A 303 13.54 11.46 9.46
N ALA A 304 12.79 10.35 9.36
CA ALA A 304 13.35 9.01 9.46
C ALA A 304 14.33 8.69 8.32
N ALA A 305 14.00 9.07 7.08
CA ALA A 305 14.87 8.92 5.91
C ALA A 305 16.16 9.76 6.06
N THR A 306 16.05 10.98 6.59
CA THR A 306 17.22 11.86 6.86
C THR A 306 18.14 11.22 7.90
N GLY A 307 17.58 10.73 9.00
CA GLY A 307 18.35 10.00 10.01
C GLY A 307 19.08 8.78 9.44
N LEU A 308 18.39 8.01 8.61
CA LEU A 308 18.98 6.86 7.92
C LEU A 308 20.10 7.27 6.96
N GLY A 309 19.93 8.39 6.22
CA GLY A 309 20.95 8.94 5.34
C GLY A 309 22.23 9.35 6.09
N VAL A 310 22.07 9.94 7.28
CA VAL A 310 23.23 10.27 8.17
C VAL A 310 23.91 9.01 8.66
N LEU A 311 23.14 7.99 9.06
CA LEU A 311 23.70 6.73 9.52
C LEU A 311 24.50 6.05 8.41
N VAL A 312 23.94 5.92 7.21
CA VAL A 312 24.63 5.36 6.04
C VAL A 312 25.91 6.16 5.72
N GLY A 313 25.80 7.49 5.64
CA GLY A 313 26.95 8.36 5.36
C GLY A 313 28.04 8.29 6.41
N SER A 314 27.68 8.04 7.68
CA SER A 314 28.65 7.93 8.78
C SER A 314 29.41 6.58 8.75
N LEU A 315 28.79 5.52 8.27
CA LEU A 315 29.37 4.17 8.18
C LEU A 315 30.27 3.98 6.94
N CYS A 316 29.99 4.71 5.85
CA CYS A 316 30.71 4.56 4.60
C CYS A 316 32.05 5.32 4.61
N LYS A 317 33.08 4.70 4.01
CA LYS A 317 34.42 5.29 3.86
C LYS A 317 34.63 5.96 2.51
N THR A 318 33.91 5.52 1.47
CA THR A 318 34.04 6.07 0.10
C THR A 318 32.67 6.51 -0.43
N MET A 319 32.69 7.44 -1.38
CA MET A 319 31.46 7.90 -2.05
C MET A 319 30.77 6.75 -2.81
N ALA A 320 31.55 5.84 -3.42
CA ALA A 320 31.02 4.67 -4.11
C ALA A 320 30.25 3.74 -3.15
N GLN A 321 30.81 3.44 -1.97
CA GLN A 321 30.12 2.66 -0.94
C GLN A 321 28.82 3.33 -0.50
N ALA A 322 28.88 4.64 -0.24
CA ALA A 322 27.69 5.39 0.18
C ALA A 322 26.59 5.36 -0.90
N SER A 323 26.95 5.52 -2.17
CA SER A 323 26.00 5.47 -3.28
C SER A 323 25.37 4.08 -3.45
N VAL A 324 26.18 3.01 -3.44
CA VAL A 324 25.68 1.64 -3.58
C VAL A 324 24.76 1.26 -2.42
N ILE A 325 25.18 1.55 -1.18
CA ILE A 325 24.35 1.23 0.01
C ILE A 325 23.06 2.06 0.01
N ALA A 326 23.14 3.37 -0.30
CA ALA A 326 21.96 4.21 -0.40
C ALA A 326 20.97 3.71 -1.46
N SER A 327 21.47 3.31 -2.63
CA SER A 327 20.65 2.73 -3.69
C SER A 327 20.02 1.40 -3.28
N PHE A 328 20.81 0.50 -2.71
CA PHE A 328 20.31 -0.79 -2.24
C PHE A 328 19.26 -0.64 -1.14
N VAL A 329 19.51 0.21 -0.17
CA VAL A 329 18.53 0.52 0.89
C VAL A 329 17.26 1.13 0.28
N THR A 330 17.40 2.11 -0.60
CA THR A 330 16.23 2.76 -1.22
C THR A 330 15.39 1.77 -2.03
N TYR A 331 15.98 1.14 -3.03
CA TYR A 331 15.20 0.30 -3.96
C TYR A 331 14.83 -1.05 -3.34
N GLY A 332 15.72 -1.67 -2.58
CA GLY A 332 15.45 -2.93 -1.90
C GLY A 332 14.33 -2.81 -0.86
N THR A 333 14.37 -1.76 -0.02
CA THR A 333 13.30 -1.55 0.94
C THR A 333 11.99 -1.10 0.28
N SER A 334 12.05 -0.39 -0.86
CA SER A 334 10.87 0.02 -1.61
C SER A 334 10.07 -1.16 -2.15
N MET A 335 10.75 -2.16 -2.69
CA MET A 335 10.10 -3.38 -3.18
C MET A 335 9.43 -4.15 -2.03
N LEU A 336 10.10 -4.25 -0.88
CA LEU A 336 9.58 -4.96 0.29
C LEU A 336 8.50 -4.17 1.03
N ALA A 337 8.59 -2.85 1.01
CA ALA A 337 7.74 -1.97 1.81
C ALA A 337 6.40 -1.60 1.15
N GLY A 338 6.10 -2.16 -0.02
CA GLY A 338 4.84 -1.90 -0.69
C GLY A 338 4.82 -0.61 -1.51
N SER A 339 5.99 -0.11 -1.97
CA SER A 339 6.03 1.08 -2.84
C SER A 339 5.73 0.77 -4.29
N TRP A 340 6.04 -0.43 -4.76
CA TRP A 340 5.84 -0.87 -6.14
C TRP A 340 4.46 -1.50 -6.35
N TRP A 341 4.00 -2.23 -5.38
CA TRP A 341 2.70 -2.90 -5.35
C TRP A 341 2.12 -2.83 -3.94
N PRO A 342 0.79 -2.93 -3.79
CA PRO A 342 0.18 -2.99 -2.46
C PRO A 342 0.79 -4.12 -1.63
N ILE A 343 1.18 -3.84 -0.38
CA ILE A 343 1.82 -4.84 0.49
C ILE A 343 0.88 -6.00 0.81
N GLU A 344 -0.40 -5.78 0.72
CA GLU A 344 -1.47 -6.73 0.99
C GLU A 344 -1.47 -7.92 0.01
N VAL A 345 -0.94 -7.72 -1.22
CA VAL A 345 -0.84 -8.80 -2.23
C VAL A 345 0.43 -9.65 -2.09
N THR A 346 1.31 -9.31 -1.15
CA THR A 346 2.57 -10.03 -0.93
C THR A 346 2.40 -11.18 0.07
N PRO A 347 3.26 -12.22 0.03
CA PRO A 347 3.22 -13.30 1.01
C PRO A 347 3.39 -12.80 2.46
N PRO A 348 2.80 -13.48 3.47
CA PRO A 348 2.80 -13.04 4.86
C PRO A 348 4.20 -12.78 5.44
N PHE A 349 5.21 -13.57 5.06
CA PHE A 349 6.59 -13.37 5.52
C PHE A 349 7.18 -12.05 5.03
N MET A 350 6.86 -11.63 3.79
CA MET A 350 7.31 -10.34 3.24
C MET A 350 6.63 -9.18 3.95
N GLN A 351 5.34 -9.31 4.28
CA GLN A 351 4.61 -8.31 5.05
C GLN A 351 5.22 -8.11 6.45
N GLN A 352 5.69 -9.20 7.09
CA GLN A 352 6.37 -9.10 8.37
C GLN A 352 7.73 -8.43 8.24
N LEU A 353 8.53 -8.81 7.24
CA LEU A 353 9.85 -8.23 6.96
C LEU A 353 9.75 -6.74 6.62
N ALA A 354 8.74 -6.34 5.88
CA ALA A 354 8.49 -4.95 5.51
C ALA A 354 8.41 -4.02 6.72
N ARG A 355 7.85 -4.49 7.83
CA ARG A 355 7.68 -3.70 9.08
C ARG A 355 9.01 -3.25 9.70
N ALA A 356 10.13 -3.86 9.34
CA ALA A 356 11.46 -3.44 9.77
C ALA A 356 11.91 -2.10 9.13
N PHE A 357 11.28 -1.69 8.03
CA PHE A 357 11.71 -0.54 7.24
C PHE A 357 10.80 0.68 7.43
N PRO A 358 11.35 1.89 7.61
CA PRO A 358 10.57 3.12 7.76
C PRO A 358 9.62 3.38 6.60
N GLN A 359 10.00 2.99 5.39
CA GLN A 359 9.23 3.18 4.18
C GLN A 359 7.88 2.45 4.22
N TYR A 360 7.83 1.24 4.78
CA TYR A 360 6.56 0.53 5.02
C TYR A 360 5.58 1.36 5.85
N TRP A 361 6.06 1.93 6.95
CA TRP A 361 5.22 2.73 7.85
C TRP A 361 4.71 4.00 7.19
N ALA A 362 5.52 4.60 6.30
CA ALA A 362 5.11 5.76 5.52
C ALA A 362 4.02 5.41 4.50
N VAL A 363 4.26 4.43 3.63
CA VAL A 363 3.31 4.01 2.59
C VAL A 363 2.01 3.49 3.21
N ASN A 364 2.11 2.63 4.24
CA ASN A 364 0.95 2.12 4.96
C ASN A 364 0.15 3.23 5.64
N GLY A 365 0.81 4.21 6.27
CA GLY A 365 0.16 5.35 6.90
C GLY A 365 -0.53 6.26 5.89
N LEU A 366 0.12 6.56 4.76
CA LEU A 366 -0.49 7.34 3.67
C LEU A 366 -1.69 6.61 3.07
N ASN A 367 -1.59 5.30 2.83
CA ASN A 367 -2.72 4.51 2.31
C ASN A 367 -3.90 4.47 3.31
N LYS A 368 -3.66 4.45 4.62
CA LYS A 368 -4.72 4.60 5.63
C LYS A 368 -5.47 5.92 5.50
N ILE A 369 -4.76 7.01 5.21
CA ILE A 369 -5.37 8.34 5.06
C ILE A 369 -6.08 8.46 3.70
N VAL A 370 -5.36 8.16 2.62
CA VAL A 370 -5.79 8.44 1.24
C VAL A 370 -6.83 7.44 0.77
N VAL A 371 -6.59 6.14 0.99
CA VAL A 371 -7.49 5.07 0.48
C VAL A 371 -8.66 4.82 1.43
N ARG A 372 -8.38 4.82 2.75
CA ARG A 372 -9.39 4.44 3.77
C ARG A 372 -10.01 5.64 4.48
N GLY A 373 -9.56 6.87 4.16
CA GLY A 373 -10.11 8.10 4.76
C GLY A 373 -9.90 8.23 6.27
N LEU A 374 -8.95 7.49 6.85
CA LEU A 374 -8.75 7.42 8.30
C LEU A 374 -7.98 8.64 8.83
N GLY A 375 -8.27 9.01 10.07
CA GLY A 375 -7.64 10.16 10.74
C GLY A 375 -6.40 9.81 11.57
N PHE A 376 -5.96 10.79 12.38
CA PHE A 376 -4.75 10.70 13.21
C PHE A 376 -4.69 9.47 14.11
N ALA A 377 -5.79 9.07 14.72
CA ALA A 377 -5.82 7.91 15.62
C ALA A 377 -5.36 6.62 14.95
N ALA A 378 -5.76 6.41 13.68
CA ALA A 378 -5.41 5.21 12.92
C ALA A 378 -3.95 5.17 12.45
N ILE A 379 -3.30 6.33 12.32
CA ILE A 379 -1.90 6.46 11.90
C ILE A 379 -0.93 6.70 13.07
N ALA A 380 -1.43 6.80 14.30
CA ALA A 380 -0.61 7.11 15.48
C ALA A 380 0.58 6.15 15.63
N GLN A 381 0.36 4.86 15.41
CA GLN A 381 1.44 3.87 15.43
C GLN A 381 2.48 4.13 14.33
N ASN A 382 2.04 4.49 13.12
CA ASN A 382 2.93 4.80 12.00
C ASN A 382 3.80 6.01 12.34
N LEU A 383 3.20 7.09 12.88
CA LEU A 383 3.92 8.29 13.30
C LEU A 383 4.93 7.98 14.41
N LEU A 384 4.53 7.20 15.42
CA LEU A 384 5.40 6.81 16.53
C LEU A 384 6.63 6.03 16.05
N VAL A 385 6.43 5.01 15.21
CA VAL A 385 7.53 4.20 14.69
C VAL A 385 8.48 5.03 13.84
N LEU A 386 7.96 5.92 12.97
CA LEU A 386 8.80 6.82 12.18
C LEU A 386 9.59 7.80 13.04
N ALA A 387 8.98 8.35 14.09
CA ALA A 387 9.65 9.24 15.03
C ALA A 387 10.79 8.52 15.77
N ILE A 388 10.53 7.33 16.29
CA ILE A 388 11.54 6.52 16.99
C ILE A 388 12.66 6.12 16.03
N ALA A 389 12.34 5.57 14.86
CA ALA A 389 13.32 5.15 13.86
C ALA A 389 14.22 6.33 13.43
N GLY A 390 13.61 7.48 13.12
CA GLY A 390 14.35 8.68 12.74
C GLY A 390 15.27 9.17 13.86
N THR A 391 14.80 9.19 15.09
CA THR A 391 15.61 9.58 16.26
C THR A 391 16.77 8.61 16.49
N VAL A 392 16.53 7.30 16.44
CA VAL A 392 17.57 6.29 16.62
C VAL A 392 18.62 6.38 15.52
N PHE A 393 18.22 6.47 14.26
CA PHE A 393 19.15 6.58 13.14
C PHE A 393 19.95 7.87 13.20
N LEU A 394 19.31 8.98 13.53
CA LEU A 394 19.97 10.26 13.64
C LEU A 394 21.00 10.31 14.78
N LEU A 395 20.64 9.81 15.96
CA LEU A 395 21.54 9.76 17.11
C LEU A 395 22.73 8.84 16.83
N ALA A 396 22.48 7.60 16.37
CA ALA A 396 23.52 6.64 16.02
C ALA A 396 24.45 7.19 14.95
N GLY A 397 23.89 7.71 13.85
CA GLY A 397 24.65 8.28 12.75
C GLY A 397 25.47 9.49 13.18
N SER A 398 24.90 10.40 14.00
CA SER A 398 25.61 11.58 14.51
C SER A 398 26.77 11.22 15.42
N VAL A 399 26.61 10.25 16.33
CA VAL A 399 27.68 9.78 17.21
C VAL A 399 28.82 9.16 16.39
N ILE A 400 28.49 8.28 15.43
CA ILE A 400 29.50 7.64 14.56
C ILE A 400 30.20 8.72 13.73
N TYR A 401 29.48 9.66 13.14
CA TYR A 401 30.04 10.73 12.32
C TYR A 401 31.04 11.59 13.10
N VAL A 402 30.71 12.00 14.33
CA VAL A 402 31.62 12.79 15.17
C VAL A 402 32.87 11.99 15.55
N ARG A 403 32.74 10.70 15.86
CA ARG A 403 33.89 9.84 16.19
C ARG A 403 34.82 9.64 14.99
N THR A 404 34.27 9.33 13.82
CA THR A 404 35.06 9.10 12.59
C THR A 404 35.63 10.39 11.97
N SER A 405 35.14 11.54 12.38
CA SER A 405 35.66 12.84 11.92
C SER A 405 36.81 13.38 12.81
N ARG A 406 37.06 12.75 13.95
CA ARG A 406 38.16 13.09 14.87
C ARG A 406 39.38 12.15 14.75
N SER A 407 39.19 10.98 14.15
CA SER A 407 40.25 10.05 13.74
C SER A 407 40.78 10.37 12.36
#